data_8fa164a3ae97527df67bb7a1208133df
#
_entry.id   8fa164a3ae97527df67bb7a1208133df
#
_cell.length_a   1.000
_cell.length_b   1.000
_cell.length_c   1.000
_cell.angle_alpha   90.00
_cell.angle_beta   90.00
_cell.angle_gamma   90.00
#
_symmetry.space_group_name_H-M   'P 1'
#
loop_
_entity.id
_entity.type
_entity.pdbx_description
1 polymer ?
#
loop_
_entity_poly.entity_id
_entity_poly.type
_entity_poly.pdbx_seq_one_letter_code
_entity_poly.pdbx_strand_id
1 'polypeptide(L)'
;MEMNETKHKVKVTVLDKKLYPELQQQYCDNPISGVCPCYNVGDEFVFYRDEERDDFWHIGLNTLVKTSGDADTVAGGPKMPFCSEAWDAISRYIYTGLQGGSIMKGWMKKENEMITCCSDGTRPVIFKIERIDYEEKE
;
A
#
# COMPACT_ATOMS: atom_id res chain seq x y z
N MET A 1 -34.04 14.10 9.18
CA MET A 1 -32.78 14.82 9.02
C MET A 1 -31.69 13.83 8.66
N GLU A 2 -31.21 13.95 7.47
CA GLU A 2 -30.14 13.05 7.02
C GLU A 2 -28.83 13.50 7.61
N MET A 3 -28.14 12.56 8.25
CA MET A 3 -26.79 12.82 8.73
C MET A 3 -25.81 12.28 7.70
N ASN A 4 -24.87 13.12 7.30
CA ASN A 4 -23.77 12.67 6.45
C ASN A 4 -22.91 11.67 7.23
N GLU A 5 -22.77 10.49 6.69
CA GLU A 5 -21.91 9.49 7.30
C GLU A 5 -20.46 9.74 6.90
N THR A 6 -19.58 9.75 7.89
CA THR A 6 -18.15 9.83 7.63
C THR A 6 -17.68 8.50 7.06
N LYS A 7 -17.07 8.57 5.90
CA LYS A 7 -16.50 7.41 5.24
C LYS A 7 -14.97 7.46 5.30
N HIS A 8 -14.37 6.32 5.09
CA HIS A 8 -12.93 6.16 5.18
C HIS A 8 -12.40 5.52 3.91
N LYS A 9 -11.32 6.07 3.42
CA LYS A 9 -10.51 5.44 2.37
C LYS A 9 -9.08 5.39 2.85
N VAL A 10 -8.28 4.54 2.22
CA VAL A 10 -6.88 4.39 2.60
C VAL A 10 -6.03 4.59 1.37
N LYS A 11 -5.04 5.48 1.49
CA LYS A 11 -4.06 5.71 0.45
C LYS A 11 -2.73 5.10 0.87
N VAL A 12 -2.16 4.30 -0.03
CA VAL A 12 -0.82 3.74 0.12
C VAL A 12 0.09 4.45 -0.86
N THR A 13 1.18 5.01 -0.38
CA THR A 13 2.16 5.72 -1.19
C THR A 13 3.51 5.02 -1.08
N VAL A 14 4.17 4.80 -2.22
CA VAL A 14 5.55 4.30 -2.24
C VAL A 14 6.47 5.48 -1.96
N LEU A 15 7.09 5.49 -0.78
CA LEU A 15 7.96 6.58 -0.36
C LEU A 15 9.39 6.43 -0.86
N ASP A 16 9.90 5.20 -0.88
CA ASP A 16 11.31 4.95 -1.19
C ASP A 16 11.52 3.48 -1.53
N LYS A 17 12.64 3.21 -2.17
CA LYS A 17 13.11 1.87 -2.43
C LYS A 17 14.55 1.79 -1.97
N LYS A 18 14.84 0.81 -1.12
CA LYS A 18 16.18 0.60 -0.58
C LYS A 18 16.84 -0.61 -1.21
N LEU A 19 18.15 -0.63 -1.14
CA LEU A 19 18.95 -1.74 -1.64
C LEU A 19 20.11 -1.97 -0.67
N TYR A 20 20.31 -3.24 -0.34
CA TYR A 20 21.46 -3.70 0.42
C TYR A 20 22.29 -4.61 -0.48
N PRO A 21 23.19 -4.04 -1.31
CA PRO A 21 23.92 -4.81 -2.32
C PRO A 21 24.75 -5.92 -1.71
N GLU A 22 25.32 -5.72 -0.54
CA GLU A 22 26.14 -6.70 0.15
C GLU A 22 25.33 -7.95 0.53
N LEU A 23 24.05 -7.79 0.85
CA LEU A 23 23.17 -8.92 1.17
C LEU A 23 22.80 -9.67 -0.10
N GLN A 24 22.57 -8.98 -1.20
CA GLN A 24 22.31 -9.64 -2.47
C GLN A 24 23.53 -10.40 -2.97
N GLN A 25 24.70 -9.80 -2.84
CA GLN A 25 25.97 -10.45 -3.24
C GLN A 25 26.24 -11.73 -2.45
N GLN A 26 25.89 -11.71 -1.18
CA GLN A 26 26.16 -12.83 -0.29
C GLN A 26 25.12 -13.94 -0.38
N TYR A 27 23.84 -13.60 -0.54
CA TYR A 27 22.75 -14.54 -0.33
C TYR A 27 21.84 -14.77 -1.53
N CYS A 28 21.75 -13.86 -2.48
CA CYS A 28 20.83 -14.01 -3.61
C CYS A 28 21.44 -14.83 -4.73
N ASP A 29 20.59 -15.59 -5.42
CA ASP A 29 20.99 -16.36 -6.59
C ASP A 29 21.56 -15.45 -7.69
N ASN A 30 20.90 -14.30 -7.92
CA ASN A 30 21.46 -13.24 -8.75
C ASN A 30 22.02 -12.14 -7.87
N PRO A 31 23.35 -12.03 -7.71
CA PRO A 31 23.95 -11.08 -6.77
C PRO A 31 23.85 -9.62 -7.19
N ILE A 32 23.39 -9.34 -8.42
CA ILE A 32 23.25 -8.00 -8.96
C ILE A 32 21.81 -7.67 -9.35
N SER A 33 20.83 -8.26 -8.65
CA SER A 33 19.41 -8.07 -8.94
C SER A 33 18.98 -6.60 -8.85
N GLY A 34 19.55 -5.83 -7.91
CA GLY A 34 19.23 -4.42 -7.76
C GLY A 34 17.95 -4.18 -6.96
N VAL A 35 17.40 -2.98 -7.09
CA VAL A 35 16.17 -2.58 -6.39
C VAL A 35 14.94 -3.29 -6.96
N CYS A 36 13.86 -3.31 -6.17
CA CYS A 36 12.60 -3.93 -6.60
C CYS A 36 12.06 -3.25 -7.88
N PRO A 37 11.77 -4.03 -8.94
CA PRO A 37 11.26 -3.45 -10.18
C PRO A 37 9.74 -3.25 -10.20
N CYS A 38 9.01 -3.74 -9.17
CA CYS A 38 7.55 -3.76 -9.18
C CYS A 38 6.92 -2.40 -8.89
N TYR A 39 7.64 -1.52 -8.19
CA TYR A 39 7.11 -0.24 -7.71
C TYR A 39 8.02 0.91 -8.11
N ASN A 40 7.42 2.08 -8.32
CA ASN A 40 8.14 3.32 -8.51
C ASN A 40 7.88 4.25 -7.33
N VAL A 41 8.89 4.99 -6.90
CA VAL A 41 8.73 6.00 -5.85
C VAL A 41 7.68 7.00 -6.31
N GLY A 42 6.72 7.30 -5.43
CA GLY A 42 5.61 8.19 -5.75
C GLY A 42 4.34 7.48 -6.21
N ASP A 43 4.40 6.16 -6.47
CA ASP A 43 3.19 5.39 -6.81
C ASP A 43 2.18 5.48 -5.66
N GLU A 44 0.91 5.62 -6.02
CA GLU A 44 -0.19 5.69 -5.05
C GLU A 44 -1.26 4.68 -5.40
N PHE A 45 -1.84 4.09 -4.34
CA PHE A 45 -2.94 3.14 -4.43
C PHE A 45 -4.00 3.57 -3.44
N VAL A 46 -5.25 3.72 -3.89
CA VAL A 46 -6.34 4.14 -3.02
C VAL A 46 -7.34 3.01 -2.92
N PHE A 47 -7.69 2.68 -1.68
CA PHE A 47 -8.63 1.61 -1.35
C PHE A 47 -9.89 2.23 -0.75
N TYR A 48 -11.04 1.77 -1.23
CA TYR A 48 -12.34 2.16 -0.71
C TYR A 48 -13.04 0.95 -0.14
N ARG A 49 -13.83 1.19 0.87
CA ARG A 49 -14.76 0.19 1.34
C ARG A 49 -16.01 0.25 0.47
N ASP A 50 -16.27 -0.83 -0.26
CA ASP A 50 -17.44 -0.93 -1.11
C ASP A 50 -18.58 -1.56 -0.31
N GLU A 51 -19.57 -0.74 0.06
CA GLU A 51 -20.69 -1.21 0.89
C GLU A 51 -21.71 -2.05 0.14
N GLU A 52 -21.68 -2.00 -1.19
CA GLU A 52 -22.58 -2.81 -2.02
C GLU A 52 -22.07 -4.23 -2.25
N ARG A 53 -20.84 -4.51 -1.82
CA ARG A 53 -20.18 -5.78 -2.05
C ARG A 53 -19.73 -6.38 -0.72
N ASP A 54 -19.93 -7.66 -0.60
CA ASP A 54 -19.48 -8.40 0.59
C ASP A 54 -18.01 -8.81 0.49
N ASP A 55 -17.33 -8.43 -0.58
CA ASP A 55 -16.00 -8.92 -0.88
C ASP A 55 -14.89 -7.93 -0.59
N PHE A 56 -15.15 -6.87 0.16
CA PHE A 56 -14.08 -5.92 0.48
C PHE A 56 -12.94 -6.55 1.28
N TRP A 57 -13.21 -7.69 1.92
CA TRP A 57 -12.20 -8.51 2.59
C TRP A 57 -11.14 -9.06 1.62
N HIS A 58 -11.47 -9.09 0.34
CA HIS A 58 -10.57 -9.57 -0.71
C HIS A 58 -9.87 -8.43 -1.44
N ILE A 59 -9.89 -7.23 -0.87
CA ILE A 59 -9.19 -6.06 -1.40
C ILE A 59 -7.72 -6.42 -1.59
N GLY A 60 -7.17 -6.09 -2.76
CA GLY A 60 -5.78 -6.35 -3.10
C GLY A 60 -5.53 -7.65 -3.82
N LEU A 61 -6.44 -8.61 -3.76
CA LEU A 61 -6.29 -9.84 -4.53
C LEU A 61 -6.56 -9.54 -6.01
N ASN A 62 -5.50 -9.40 -6.79
CA ASN A 62 -5.55 -9.07 -8.21
C ASN A 62 -6.13 -7.68 -8.50
N THR A 63 -6.23 -6.81 -7.48
CA THR A 63 -6.92 -5.52 -7.63
C THR A 63 -6.13 -4.33 -7.14
N LEU A 64 -4.81 -4.44 -7.06
CA LEU A 64 -3.95 -3.29 -6.76
C LEU A 64 -3.90 -2.40 -8.00
N VAL A 65 -4.74 -1.38 -8.02
CA VAL A 65 -4.83 -0.43 -9.12
C VAL A 65 -4.09 0.84 -8.73
N LYS A 66 -3.09 1.19 -9.52
CA LYS A 66 -2.30 2.39 -9.30
C LYS A 66 -3.13 3.62 -9.65
N THR A 67 -3.18 4.60 -8.74
CA THR A 67 -3.95 5.84 -8.92
C THR A 67 -3.08 7.03 -9.30
N SER A 68 -1.74 6.83 -9.35
CA SER A 68 -0.79 7.87 -9.75
C SER A 68 0.41 7.24 -10.43
N GLY A 69 1.30 8.08 -10.94
CA GLY A 69 2.51 7.65 -11.61
C GLY A 69 2.25 7.20 -13.04
N ASP A 70 3.28 6.62 -13.65
CA ASP A 70 3.22 6.16 -15.03
C ASP A 70 2.80 4.69 -15.08
N ALA A 71 1.57 4.45 -15.52
CA ALA A 71 1.02 3.10 -15.62
C ALA A 71 1.80 2.21 -16.60
N ASP A 72 2.47 2.80 -17.58
CA ASP A 72 3.23 2.04 -18.57
C ASP A 72 4.54 1.48 -18.02
N THR A 73 4.99 1.99 -16.87
CA THR A 73 6.21 1.50 -16.24
C THR A 73 6.01 0.24 -15.40
N VAL A 74 4.75 -0.16 -15.21
CA VAL A 74 4.42 -1.32 -14.39
C VAL A 74 3.92 -2.45 -15.29
N ALA A 75 4.47 -3.64 -15.11
CA ALA A 75 3.99 -4.81 -15.82
C ALA A 75 2.50 -5.00 -15.55
N GLY A 76 1.70 -5.10 -16.62
CA GLY A 76 0.26 -5.22 -16.50
C GLY A 76 -0.49 -3.89 -16.55
N GLY A 77 0.19 -2.79 -16.89
CA GLY A 77 -0.44 -1.47 -17.05
C GLY A 77 -0.82 -0.82 -15.72
N PRO A 78 -2.03 -0.29 -15.56
CA PRO A 78 -2.41 0.39 -14.33
C PRO A 78 -2.58 -0.53 -13.14
N LYS A 79 -2.62 -1.85 -13.37
CA LYS A 79 -2.70 -2.83 -12.30
C LYS A 79 -1.32 -3.34 -11.99
N MET A 80 -1.01 -3.39 -10.72
CA MET A 80 0.24 -4.00 -10.30
C MET A 80 0.12 -5.52 -10.26
N PRO A 81 1.22 -6.23 -10.54
CA PRO A 81 1.30 -7.62 -10.16
C PRO A 81 1.09 -7.75 -8.64
N PHE A 82 0.35 -8.75 -8.24
CA PHE A 82 0.19 -9.03 -6.82
C PHE A 82 1.54 -9.43 -6.24
N CYS A 83 1.94 -8.73 -5.19
CA CYS A 83 3.15 -9.05 -4.46
C CYS A 83 2.78 -9.42 -3.02
N SER A 84 2.93 -10.68 -2.67
CA SER A 84 2.57 -11.16 -1.33
C SER A 84 3.43 -10.53 -0.24
N GLU A 85 4.67 -10.23 -0.53
CA GLU A 85 5.57 -9.61 0.45
C GLU A 85 5.15 -8.19 0.78
N ALA A 86 4.67 -7.43 -0.22
CA ALA A 86 4.12 -6.11 0.00
C ALA A 86 2.76 -6.20 0.68
N TRP A 87 1.89 -7.07 0.19
CA TRP A 87 0.53 -7.21 0.70
C TRP A 87 0.51 -7.60 2.17
N ASP A 88 1.37 -8.53 2.58
CA ASP A 88 1.48 -8.95 3.98
C ASP A 88 1.85 -7.79 4.90
N ALA A 89 2.63 -6.84 4.40
CA ALA A 89 3.05 -5.69 5.20
C ALA A 89 1.98 -4.60 5.29
N ILE A 90 1.22 -4.38 4.20
CA ILE A 90 0.31 -3.23 4.12
C ILE A 90 -1.15 -3.56 4.42
N SER A 91 -1.58 -4.81 4.19
CA SER A 91 -3.01 -5.16 4.24
C SER A 91 -3.66 -4.90 5.58
N ARG A 92 -2.98 -5.24 6.68
CA ARG A 92 -3.53 -5.04 8.03
C ARG A 92 -3.84 -3.58 8.32
N TYR A 93 -2.99 -2.68 7.84
CA TYR A 93 -3.16 -1.25 8.03
C TYR A 93 -4.28 -0.70 7.14
N ILE A 94 -4.40 -1.25 5.93
CA ILE A 94 -5.48 -0.89 5.02
C ILE A 94 -6.84 -1.26 5.65
N TYR A 95 -6.98 -2.49 6.14
CA TYR A 95 -8.24 -2.92 6.76
C TYR A 95 -8.58 -2.08 7.98
N THR A 96 -7.60 -1.77 8.82
CA THR A 96 -7.79 -0.92 9.99
C THR A 96 -8.28 0.47 9.58
N GLY A 97 -7.64 1.05 8.57
CA GLY A 97 -8.02 2.37 8.08
C GLY A 97 -9.42 2.40 7.47
N LEU A 98 -9.78 1.38 6.72
CA LEU A 98 -11.12 1.29 6.12
C LEU A 98 -12.23 1.21 7.17
N GLN A 99 -11.93 0.69 8.36
CA GLN A 99 -12.87 0.64 9.47
C GLN A 99 -12.92 1.95 10.27
N GLY A 100 -12.11 2.94 9.92
CA GLY A 100 -12.03 4.20 10.66
C GLY A 100 -11.17 4.13 11.91
N GLY A 101 -10.41 3.05 12.07
CA GLY A 101 -9.57 2.85 13.23
C GLY A 101 -8.29 3.67 13.20
N SER A 102 -7.70 3.81 14.37
CA SER A 102 -6.37 4.37 14.54
C SER A 102 -5.37 3.37 13.98
N ILE A 103 -4.50 3.81 13.05
CA ILE A 103 -3.59 2.87 12.40
C ILE A 103 -2.40 2.55 13.29
N MET A 104 -1.72 3.57 13.81
CA MET A 104 -0.59 3.32 14.70
C MET A 104 -0.43 4.45 15.72
N LYS A 105 -1.42 4.57 16.57
CA LYS A 105 -1.41 5.55 17.64
C LYS A 105 -0.28 5.25 18.64
N GLY A 106 0.41 6.29 19.03
CA GLY A 106 1.49 6.18 20.01
C GLY A 106 2.86 5.95 19.40
N TRP A 107 2.93 5.55 18.15
CA TRP A 107 4.20 5.39 17.42
C TRP A 107 4.38 6.47 16.34
N MET A 108 3.36 6.64 15.49
CA MET A 108 3.37 7.68 14.47
C MET A 108 2.93 9.02 15.04
N LYS A 109 3.44 10.11 14.47
CA LYS A 109 3.00 11.46 14.85
C LYS A 109 1.49 11.64 14.64
N LYS A 110 0.97 11.06 13.56
CA LYS A 110 -0.46 11.05 13.25
C LYS A 110 -0.98 9.63 13.39
N GLU A 111 -2.05 9.45 14.15
CA GLU A 111 -2.61 8.12 14.38
C GLU A 111 -3.22 7.48 13.15
N ASN A 112 -3.48 8.26 12.10
CA ASN A 112 -4.06 7.77 10.85
C ASN A 112 -3.01 7.32 9.84
N GLU A 113 -1.75 7.19 10.24
CA GLU A 113 -0.65 6.84 9.35
C GLU A 113 0.19 5.69 9.88
N MET A 114 0.84 4.98 8.97
CA MET A 114 1.90 4.04 9.27
C MET A 114 2.92 4.02 8.15
N ILE A 115 4.18 3.89 8.53
CA ILE A 115 5.28 3.64 7.60
C ILE A 115 5.71 2.19 7.78
N THR A 116 5.66 1.42 6.72
CA THR A 116 6.05 0.02 6.74
C THR A 116 6.85 -0.32 5.49
N CYS A 117 7.31 -1.56 5.38
CA CYS A 117 8.04 -2.01 4.19
C CYS A 117 7.65 -3.45 3.86
N CYS A 118 7.90 -3.85 2.61
CA CYS A 118 7.72 -5.24 2.21
C CYS A 118 8.72 -6.15 2.95
N SER A 119 8.51 -7.45 2.87
CA SER A 119 9.31 -8.42 3.61
C SER A 119 10.63 -8.80 2.94
N ASP A 120 10.95 -8.26 1.77
CA ASP A 120 12.26 -8.52 1.14
C ASP A 120 13.34 -7.69 1.84
N GLY A 121 14.15 -8.36 2.66
CA GLY A 121 15.20 -7.70 3.43
C GLY A 121 16.37 -7.19 2.61
N THR A 122 16.51 -7.59 1.34
CA THR A 122 17.63 -7.16 0.49
C THR A 122 17.31 -5.94 -0.34
N ARG A 123 16.01 -5.70 -0.62
CA ARG A 123 15.56 -4.56 -1.43
C ARG A 123 14.18 -4.08 -0.99
N PRO A 124 14.03 -3.63 0.26
CA PRO A 124 12.73 -3.26 0.79
C PRO A 124 12.15 -2.03 0.08
N VAL A 125 10.84 -2.08 -0.18
CA VAL A 125 10.06 -0.95 -0.65
C VAL A 125 9.35 -0.35 0.56
N ILE A 126 9.46 0.95 0.74
CA ILE A 126 8.92 1.67 1.89
C ILE A 126 7.57 2.27 1.51
N PHE A 127 6.54 1.93 2.28
CA PHE A 127 5.18 2.40 2.05
C PHE A 127 4.70 3.29 3.18
N LYS A 128 3.94 4.31 2.81
CA LYS A 128 3.13 5.09 3.75
C LYS A 128 1.69 4.68 3.55
N ILE A 129 1.04 4.29 4.64
CA ILE A 129 -0.38 3.98 4.65
C ILE A 129 -1.08 5.08 5.43
N GLU A 130 -2.11 5.70 4.86
CA GLU A 130 -2.85 6.75 5.54
C GLU A 130 -4.35 6.59 5.35
N ARG A 131 -5.09 6.73 6.45
CA ARG A 131 -6.54 6.82 6.41
C ARG A 131 -6.94 8.25 6.06
N ILE A 132 -7.86 8.37 5.11
CA ILE A 132 -8.44 9.65 4.73
C ILE A 132 -9.94 9.58 5.02
N ASP A 133 -10.41 10.50 5.85
CA ASP A 133 -11.80 10.58 6.19
C ASP A 133 -12.49 11.59 5.27
N TYR A 134 -13.66 11.25 4.80
CA TYR A 134 -14.41 12.13 3.91
C TYR A 134 -15.91 11.95 4.14
N GLU A 135 -16.67 12.96 3.76
CA GLU A 135 -18.12 12.90 3.79
C GLU A 135 -18.63 12.74 2.37
N GLU A 136 -19.53 11.77 2.20
CA GLU A 136 -20.21 11.59 0.93
C GLU A 136 -21.52 12.37 0.99
N LYS A 137 -21.63 13.36 0.11
CA LYS A 137 -22.86 14.14 -0.03
C LYS A 137 -23.73 13.45 -1.06
N GLU A 138 -24.97 13.19 -0.69
CA GLU A 138 -25.96 12.73 -1.62
C GLU A 138 -26.37 13.85 -2.60
#